data_4ffe6d2634041621773c9465336d3b97
#
_entry.id   4ffe6d2634041621773c9465336d3b97
#
_cell.length_a   1.000
_cell.length_b   1.000
_cell.length_c   1.000
_cell.angle_alpha   90.00
_cell.angle_beta   90.00
_cell.angle_gamma   90.00
#
_symmetry.space_group_name_H-M   'P 1'
#
loop_
_entity.id
_entity.type
_entity.pdbx_description
1 polymer ?
#
loop_
_entity_poly.entity_id
_entity_poly.type
_entity_poly.pdbx_seq_one_letter_code
_entity_poly.pdbx_strand_id
1 'polypeptide(L)'
;MNYLLFILHCLFSGLSFSQKIFSTKEAYSADVIVFVVKNEYQADLKVFKSKNQFQPNQNKGIWYFVDNQYTADKKVYFTENQYQATLKLFFVEYEYQAGWKDKSKMHLLY
;
A
#
# COMPACT_ATOMS: atom_id res chain seq x y z
N MET A 1 -22.87 -21.85 18.70
CA MET A 1 -22.45 -20.49 19.09
C MET A 1 -21.07 -20.13 18.59
N ASN A 2 -20.09 -21.01 18.67
CA ASN A 2 -18.74 -20.74 18.19
C ASN A 2 -18.67 -20.46 16.69
N TYR A 3 -19.57 -21.07 15.92
CA TYR A 3 -19.63 -20.84 14.46
C TYR A 3 -20.05 -19.42 14.11
N LEU A 4 -20.97 -18.85 14.89
CA LEU A 4 -21.44 -17.49 14.64
C LEU A 4 -20.34 -16.46 14.87
N LEU A 5 -19.56 -16.65 15.94
CA LEU A 5 -18.43 -15.78 16.24
C LEU A 5 -17.33 -15.88 15.18
N PHE A 6 -17.08 -17.09 14.68
CA PHE A 6 -16.09 -17.31 13.63
C PHE A 6 -16.50 -16.64 12.33
N ILE A 7 -17.76 -16.75 11.93
CA ILE A 7 -18.28 -16.12 10.73
C ILE A 7 -18.20 -14.60 10.84
N LEU A 8 -18.53 -14.05 12.01
CA LEU A 8 -18.45 -12.62 12.27
C LEU A 8 -17.00 -12.11 12.14
N HIS A 9 -16.05 -12.87 12.67
CA HIS A 9 -14.63 -12.54 12.58
C HIS A 9 -14.15 -12.57 11.13
N CYS A 10 -14.56 -13.53 10.33
CA CYS A 10 -14.23 -13.61 8.92
C CYS A 10 -14.79 -12.43 8.13
N LEU A 11 -16.00 -11.97 8.45
CA LEU A 11 -16.61 -10.80 7.81
C LEU A 11 -15.80 -9.54 8.10
N PHE A 12 -15.34 -9.36 9.34
CA PHE A 12 -14.50 -8.22 9.69
C PHE A 12 -13.14 -8.25 9.01
N SER A 13 -12.55 -9.43 8.88
CA SER A 13 -11.22 -9.56 8.24
C SER A 13 -11.28 -9.28 6.74
N GLY A 14 -12.48 -9.37 6.11
CA GLY A 14 -12.65 -9.00 4.71
C GLY A 14 -12.84 -7.52 4.46
N LEU A 15 -13.01 -6.70 5.51
CA LEU A 15 -13.24 -5.27 5.41
C LEU A 15 -11.94 -4.52 5.70
N SER A 16 -11.12 -4.31 4.66
CA SER A 16 -9.93 -3.49 4.77
C SER A 16 -10.14 -2.18 4.03
N PHE A 17 -9.78 -1.08 4.71
CA PHE A 17 -9.84 0.25 4.13
C PHE A 17 -8.52 0.58 3.43
N SER A 18 -8.49 1.71 2.72
CA SER A 18 -7.27 2.19 2.08
C SER A 18 -6.13 2.21 3.07
N GLN A 19 -4.95 1.81 2.61
CA GLN A 19 -3.77 1.76 3.45
C GLN A 19 -3.28 3.17 3.74
N LYS A 20 -3.11 3.50 5.02
CA LYS A 20 -2.63 4.81 5.44
C LYS A 20 -1.12 4.82 5.34
N ILE A 21 -0.60 5.71 4.50
CA ILE A 21 0.82 5.78 4.19
C ILE A 21 1.38 7.11 4.68
N PHE A 22 2.48 7.04 5.44
CA PHE A 22 3.27 8.20 5.80
C PHE A 22 4.55 8.21 4.98
N SER A 23 4.82 9.32 4.28
CA SER A 23 6.05 9.50 3.53
C SER A 23 7.12 10.04 4.48
N THR A 24 8.05 9.17 4.90
CA THR A 24 9.13 9.55 5.79
C THR A 24 10.30 10.17 5.01
N LYS A 25 11.06 11.04 5.68
CA LYS A 25 12.21 11.71 5.07
C LYS A 25 13.49 10.90 5.19
N GLU A 26 13.53 9.90 6.07
CA GLU A 26 14.71 9.09 6.32
C GLU A 26 14.46 7.63 5.97
N ALA A 27 15.36 7.06 5.16
CA ALA A 27 15.27 5.66 4.75
C ALA A 27 15.29 4.71 5.95
N TYR A 28 16.07 5.03 6.98
CA TYR A 28 16.23 4.14 8.14
C TYR A 28 14.94 3.99 8.96
N SER A 29 14.01 4.93 8.87
CA SER A 29 12.75 4.87 9.60
C SER A 29 11.60 4.30 8.77
N ALA A 30 11.86 3.92 7.52
CA ALA A 30 10.85 3.42 6.62
C ALA A 30 10.60 1.92 6.81
N ASP A 31 9.35 1.51 6.65
CA ASP A 31 8.99 0.10 6.54
C ASP A 31 9.34 -0.45 5.17
N VAL A 32 9.26 0.39 4.13
CA VAL A 32 9.61 0.00 2.78
C VAL A 32 10.21 1.19 2.04
N ILE A 33 11.21 0.91 1.20
CA ILE A 33 11.86 1.91 0.34
C ILE A 33 11.34 1.71 -1.08
N VAL A 34 10.76 2.76 -1.65
CA VAL A 34 10.09 2.69 -2.95
C VAL A 34 10.73 3.61 -3.96
N PHE A 35 10.68 3.19 -5.22
CA PHE A 35 11.07 4.00 -6.37
C PHE A 35 9.90 4.09 -7.33
N VAL A 36 9.55 5.31 -7.72
CA VAL A 36 8.45 5.54 -8.67
C VAL A 36 8.99 5.43 -10.08
N VAL A 37 8.50 4.42 -10.83
CA VAL A 37 8.94 4.18 -12.20
C VAL A 37 8.15 5.03 -13.19
N LYS A 38 8.75 5.27 -14.36
CA LYS A 38 8.14 6.10 -15.40
C LYS A 38 7.14 5.32 -16.26
N ASN A 39 7.33 4.01 -16.35
CA ASN A 39 6.51 3.15 -17.20
C ASN A 39 5.81 2.09 -16.36
N GLU A 40 4.53 1.88 -16.64
CA GLU A 40 3.68 0.97 -15.88
C GLU A 40 4.25 -0.45 -15.84
N TYR A 41 4.82 -0.93 -16.96
CA TYR A 41 5.34 -2.29 -17.04
C TYR A 41 6.55 -2.55 -16.13
N GLN A 42 7.20 -1.48 -15.63
CA GLN A 42 8.35 -1.60 -14.74
C GLN A 42 7.96 -1.73 -13.27
N ALA A 43 6.69 -1.51 -12.95
CA ALA A 43 6.22 -1.47 -11.57
C ALA A 43 6.01 -2.86 -10.98
N ASP A 44 6.29 -2.99 -9.69
CA ASP A 44 5.87 -4.16 -8.90
C ASP A 44 4.42 -4.00 -8.42
N LEU A 45 4.04 -2.76 -8.13
CA LEU A 45 2.71 -2.41 -7.63
C LEU A 45 2.23 -1.13 -8.32
N LYS A 46 1.02 -1.16 -8.83
CA LYS A 46 0.33 0.02 -9.34
C LYS A 46 -0.53 0.57 -8.22
N VAL A 47 -0.30 1.84 -7.85
CA VAL A 47 -0.91 2.48 -6.68
C VAL A 47 -1.87 3.56 -7.12
N PHE A 48 -3.06 3.54 -6.53
CA PHE A 48 -4.02 4.64 -6.65
C PHE A 48 -4.00 5.45 -5.36
N LYS A 49 -3.80 6.77 -5.48
CA LYS A 49 -3.85 7.70 -4.36
C LYS A 49 -5.29 8.05 -4.07
N SER A 50 -5.85 7.48 -3.01
CA SER A 50 -7.22 7.74 -2.62
C SER A 50 -7.33 9.06 -1.85
N LYS A 51 -8.43 9.77 -2.05
CA LYS A 51 -8.80 10.93 -1.24
C LYS A 51 -9.68 10.54 -0.06
N ASN A 52 -10.05 9.27 0.03
CA ASN A 52 -10.95 8.75 1.05
C ASN A 52 -10.25 7.61 1.80
N GLN A 53 -9.98 7.84 3.10
CA GLN A 53 -9.31 6.84 3.94
C GLN A 53 -10.13 5.56 4.15
N PHE A 54 -11.44 5.64 3.92
CA PHE A 54 -12.35 4.51 4.11
C PHE A 54 -12.63 3.73 2.82
N GLN A 55 -11.95 4.08 1.72
CA GLN A 55 -12.11 3.35 0.47
C GLN A 55 -11.60 1.91 0.61
N PRO A 56 -12.37 0.89 0.19
CA PRO A 56 -11.92 -0.50 0.28
C PRO A 56 -10.63 -0.74 -0.49
N ASN A 57 -9.67 -1.41 0.13
CA ASN A 57 -8.34 -1.67 -0.44
C ASN A 57 -8.17 -3.12 -0.86
N GLN A 58 -8.50 -4.09 0.00
CA GLN A 58 -8.31 -5.52 -0.23
C GLN A 58 -6.91 -5.86 -0.75
N ASN A 59 -5.89 -5.15 -0.25
CA ASN A 59 -4.49 -5.34 -0.66
C ASN A 59 -4.26 -5.09 -2.16
N LYS A 60 -4.89 -4.07 -2.71
CA LYS A 60 -4.83 -3.76 -4.14
C LYS A 60 -4.04 -2.51 -4.48
N GLY A 61 -3.34 -1.92 -3.50
CA GLY A 61 -2.56 -0.73 -3.75
C GLY A 61 -3.37 0.56 -3.68
N ILE A 62 -4.40 0.60 -2.87
CA ILE A 62 -5.18 1.81 -2.61
C ILE A 62 -4.58 2.50 -1.40
N TRP A 63 -3.90 3.63 -1.63
CA TRP A 63 -3.15 4.33 -0.60
C TRP A 63 -3.81 5.67 -0.26
N TYR A 64 -3.85 5.96 1.03
CA TYR A 64 -4.25 7.26 1.57
C TYR A 64 -3.08 7.84 2.34
N PHE A 65 -2.56 8.99 1.90
CA PHE A 65 -1.40 9.62 2.54
C PHE A 65 -1.83 10.41 3.77
N VAL A 66 -1.12 10.20 4.88
CA VAL A 66 -1.37 10.88 6.15
C VAL A 66 -0.16 11.71 6.55
N ASP A 67 -0.40 12.76 7.32
CA ASP A 67 0.65 13.68 7.78
C ASP A 67 1.30 13.23 9.09
N ASN A 68 0.65 12.31 9.82
CA ASN A 68 1.10 11.85 11.12
C ASN A 68 1.59 10.41 11.02
N GLN A 69 2.89 10.20 11.30
CA GLN A 69 3.49 8.86 11.22
C GLN A 69 2.85 7.84 12.16
N TYR A 70 2.28 8.31 13.28
CA TYR A 70 1.69 7.41 14.28
C TYR A 70 0.33 6.89 13.88
N THR A 71 -0.33 7.53 12.91
CA THR A 71 -1.60 7.06 12.37
C THR A 71 -1.44 6.23 11.10
N ALA A 72 -0.22 6.11 10.60
CA ALA A 72 0.04 5.39 9.37
C ALA A 72 0.07 3.87 9.58
N ASP A 73 -0.40 3.13 8.59
CA ASP A 73 -0.23 1.68 8.56
C ASP A 73 1.19 1.31 8.17
N LYS A 74 1.79 2.08 7.26
CA LYS A 74 3.16 1.89 6.79
C LYS A 74 3.85 3.23 6.58
N LYS A 75 5.14 3.26 6.89
CA LYS A 75 6.02 4.38 6.58
C LYS A 75 6.85 4.04 5.35
N VAL A 76 6.81 4.92 4.36
CA VAL A 76 7.42 4.70 3.06
C VAL A 76 8.45 5.79 2.80
N TYR A 77 9.63 5.38 2.34
CA TYR A 77 10.65 6.32 1.88
C TYR A 77 10.72 6.27 0.35
N PHE A 78 10.49 7.42 -0.29
CA PHE A 78 10.61 7.55 -1.75
C PHE A 78 12.05 7.89 -2.10
N THR A 79 12.75 6.94 -2.71
CA THR A 79 14.14 7.13 -3.11
C THR A 79 14.23 7.56 -4.58
N GLU A 80 15.26 8.33 -4.91
CA GLU A 80 15.58 8.67 -6.30
C GLU A 80 16.50 7.64 -6.94
N ASN A 81 17.05 6.72 -6.13
CA ASN A 81 17.94 5.67 -6.60
C ASN A 81 17.19 4.34 -6.67
N GLN A 82 16.89 3.88 -7.91
CA GLN A 82 16.13 2.66 -8.11
C GLN A 82 16.80 1.42 -7.50
N TYR A 83 18.12 1.41 -7.36
CA TYR A 83 18.86 0.28 -6.82
C TYR A 83 18.75 0.17 -5.30
N GLN A 84 18.34 1.25 -4.63
CA GLN A 84 18.08 1.26 -3.20
C GLN A 84 16.69 0.73 -2.87
N ALA A 85 15.77 0.78 -3.83
CA ALA A 85 14.37 0.46 -3.60
C ALA A 85 14.15 -1.06 -3.52
N THR A 86 13.28 -1.45 -2.58
CA THR A 86 12.80 -2.83 -2.49
C THR A 86 11.48 -3.01 -3.22
N LEU A 87 10.80 -1.92 -3.57
CA LEU A 87 9.51 -1.94 -4.23
C LEU A 87 9.46 -0.83 -5.28
N LYS A 88 9.05 -1.18 -6.50
CA LYS A 88 8.87 -0.23 -7.59
C LYS A 88 7.39 0.06 -7.77
N LEU A 89 7.03 1.34 -7.78
CA LEU A 89 5.65 1.80 -7.86
C LEU A 89 5.38 2.55 -9.16
N PHE A 90 4.15 2.42 -9.64
CA PHE A 90 3.60 3.30 -10.67
C PHE A 90 2.26 3.81 -10.17
N PHE A 91 2.10 5.15 -10.13
CA PHE A 91 0.84 5.75 -9.70
C PHE A 91 -0.13 5.78 -10.87
N VAL A 92 -1.34 5.25 -10.63
CA VAL A 92 -2.40 5.19 -11.62
C VAL A 92 -3.46 6.25 -11.34
N GLU A 93 -4.19 6.64 -12.39
CA GLU A 93 -5.18 7.70 -12.32
C GLU A 93 -6.51 7.21 -11.75
N TYR A 94 -6.86 5.94 -11.99
CA TYR A 94 -8.14 5.39 -11.59
C TYR A 94 -7.97 4.19 -10.67
N GLU A 95 -8.91 4.04 -9.75
CA GLU A 95 -8.88 2.97 -8.75
C GLU A 95 -8.80 1.57 -9.37
N TYR A 96 -9.55 1.34 -10.44
CA TYR A 96 -9.59 0.02 -11.07
C TYR A 96 -8.26 -0.40 -11.70
N GLN A 97 -7.36 0.55 -11.90
CA GLN A 97 -6.03 0.28 -12.48
C GLN A 97 -5.03 -0.17 -11.43
N ALA A 98 -5.34 0.01 -10.14
CA ALA A 98 -4.42 -0.36 -9.06
C ALA A 98 -4.33 -1.87 -8.92
N GLY A 99 -3.16 -2.34 -8.49
CA GLY A 99 -2.96 -3.75 -8.23
C GLY A 99 -1.51 -4.18 -8.29
N TRP A 100 -1.25 -5.35 -7.73
CA TRP A 100 0.06 -5.97 -7.73
C TRP A 100 0.37 -6.59 -9.09
N LYS A 101 1.54 -6.29 -9.60
CA LYS A 101 2.11 -6.98 -10.75
C LYS A 101 3.05 -8.09 -10.30
N ASP A 102 3.85 -7.83 -9.28
CA ASP A 102 4.72 -8.85 -8.66
C ASP A 102 4.15 -9.22 -7.29
N LYS A 103 3.36 -10.29 -7.27
CA LYS A 103 2.68 -10.74 -6.05
C LYS A 103 3.65 -11.29 -5.00
N SER A 104 4.87 -11.64 -5.39
CA SER A 104 5.86 -12.15 -4.44
C SER A 104 6.32 -11.08 -3.46
N LYS A 105 6.04 -9.80 -3.75
CA LYS A 105 6.42 -8.66 -2.91
C LYS A 105 5.29 -8.14 -2.03
N MET A 106 4.13 -8.77 -2.05
CA MET A 106 2.98 -8.32 -1.27
C MET A 106 3.28 -8.25 0.23
N HIS A 107 4.14 -9.14 0.72
CA HIS A 107 4.51 -9.18 2.14
C HIS A 107 5.21 -7.91 2.64
N LEU A 108 5.77 -7.09 1.73
CA LEU A 108 6.45 -5.86 2.11
C LEU A 108 5.49 -4.83 2.70
N LEU A 109 4.20 -4.92 2.37
CA LEU A 109 3.19 -3.98 2.83
C LEU A 109 2.12 -4.62 3.74
N TYR A 110 2.19 -5.93 3.92
CA TYR A 110 1.15 -6.62 4.72
C TYR A 110 1.68 -7.70 5.62
#